data_67bc63d5d651cf77d4b1688299ddb81b
#
_entry.id   67bc63d5d651cf77d4b1688299ddb81b
#
_cell.length_a   1.000
_cell.length_b   1.000
_cell.length_c   1.000
_cell.angle_alpha   90.00
_cell.angle_beta   90.00
_cell.angle_gamma   90.00
#
_symmetry.space_group_name_H-M   'P 1'
#
loop_
_entity.id
_entity.type
_entity.pdbx_description
1 polymer ?
#
loop_
_entity_poly.entity_id
_entity_poly.type
_entity_poly.pdbx_seq_one_letter_code
_entity_poly.pdbx_strand_id
1 'polypeptide(L)'
;MPQIVDAVKLPVVAAGGIADARGMVAAFALGASGVQMGTVFLSCEESGASPNHRKALLTREAGTTALTRGFTGRLARGIKNQLLDELNKKETEILPYPLQRALVRHLSIPAEKAERRDLLPLWAGQSARLSRCEDVSVLLSNLVAQVSEIAGSVQRWSAIRSSQPQPETR
;
A
#
# COMPACT_ATOMS: atom_id res chain seq x y z
N MET A 1 8.56 -7.56 -10.82
CA MET A 1 7.30 -8.23 -11.17
C MET A 1 7.49 -9.17 -12.37
N PRO A 2 7.89 -8.74 -13.58
CA PRO A 2 8.07 -9.64 -14.73
C PRO A 2 8.97 -10.84 -14.46
N GLN A 3 10.12 -10.63 -13.81
CA GLN A 3 11.05 -11.71 -13.45
C GLN A 3 10.40 -12.88 -12.71
N ILE A 4 9.44 -12.61 -11.83
CA ILE A 4 8.69 -13.67 -11.12
C ILE A 4 7.67 -14.32 -12.04
N VAL A 5 6.94 -13.52 -12.82
CA VAL A 5 5.95 -14.02 -13.79
C VAL A 5 6.62 -14.95 -14.79
N ASP A 6 7.77 -14.59 -15.32
CA ASP A 6 8.52 -15.35 -16.31
C ASP A 6 9.14 -16.65 -15.71
N ALA A 7 9.43 -16.63 -14.41
CA ALA A 7 10.10 -17.77 -13.74
C ALA A 7 9.14 -18.85 -13.24
N VAL A 8 7.84 -18.59 -13.11
CA VAL A 8 6.89 -19.54 -12.53
C VAL A 8 5.70 -19.81 -13.46
N LYS A 9 5.13 -21.02 -13.37
CA LYS A 9 3.89 -21.39 -14.07
C LYS A 9 2.63 -21.16 -13.25
N LEU A 10 2.77 -20.63 -12.04
CA LEU A 10 1.65 -20.36 -11.13
C LEU A 10 1.11 -18.94 -11.34
N PRO A 11 -0.17 -18.72 -11.05
CA PRO A 11 -0.72 -17.36 -11.02
C PRO A 11 0.06 -16.46 -10.04
N VAL A 12 0.48 -15.30 -10.49
CA VAL A 12 1.22 -14.33 -9.66
C VAL A 12 0.30 -13.19 -9.26
N VAL A 13 0.14 -12.97 -7.97
CA VAL A 13 -0.61 -11.84 -7.41
C VAL A 13 0.35 -10.74 -6.98
N ALA A 14 0.20 -9.56 -7.57
CA ALA A 14 1.02 -8.40 -7.23
C ALA A 14 0.55 -7.78 -5.91
N ALA A 15 1.48 -7.54 -4.97
CA ALA A 15 1.18 -6.90 -3.70
C ALA A 15 2.22 -5.83 -3.34
N GLY A 16 1.76 -4.78 -2.67
CA GLY A 16 2.61 -3.69 -2.18
C GLY A 16 2.66 -2.48 -3.12
N GLY A 17 2.34 -1.31 -2.56
CA GLY A 17 2.36 -0.04 -3.30
C GLY A 17 1.20 0.18 -4.28
N ILE A 18 0.27 -0.75 -4.41
CA ILE A 18 -0.91 -0.64 -5.28
C ILE A 18 -2.08 -0.10 -4.45
N ALA A 19 -2.70 1.00 -4.88
CA ALA A 19 -3.82 1.64 -4.17
C ALA A 19 -4.88 2.26 -5.10
N ASP A 20 -4.68 2.22 -6.40
CA ASP A 20 -5.63 2.75 -7.39
C ASP A 20 -5.64 1.90 -8.67
N ALA A 21 -6.57 2.20 -9.56
CA ALA A 21 -6.76 1.49 -10.83
C ALA A 21 -5.53 1.57 -11.75
N ARG A 22 -4.75 2.65 -11.70
CA ARG A 22 -3.52 2.80 -12.49
C ARG A 22 -2.48 1.76 -12.08
N GLY A 23 -2.30 1.59 -10.77
CA GLY A 23 -1.41 0.55 -10.22
C GLY A 23 -1.89 -0.85 -10.55
N MET A 24 -3.22 -1.09 -10.55
CA MET A 24 -3.81 -2.37 -10.95
C MET A 24 -3.52 -2.69 -12.42
N VAL A 25 -3.82 -1.77 -13.33
CA VAL A 25 -3.56 -1.95 -14.77
C VAL A 25 -2.08 -2.14 -15.05
N ALA A 26 -1.20 -1.39 -14.38
CA ALA A 26 0.25 -1.56 -14.51
C ALA A 26 0.70 -2.96 -14.05
N ALA A 27 0.15 -3.48 -12.94
CA ALA A 27 0.46 -4.82 -12.46
C ALA A 27 0.02 -5.90 -13.46
N PHE A 28 -1.18 -5.77 -14.02
CA PHE A 28 -1.67 -6.69 -15.07
C PHE A 28 -0.83 -6.61 -16.34
N ALA A 29 -0.44 -5.41 -16.78
CA ALA A 29 0.45 -5.22 -17.94
C ALA A 29 1.83 -5.87 -17.73
N LEU A 30 2.29 -5.98 -16.48
CA LEU A 30 3.51 -6.69 -16.10
C LEU A 30 3.32 -8.19 -15.88
N GLY A 31 2.14 -8.75 -16.22
CA GLY A 31 1.85 -10.18 -16.19
C GLY A 31 1.22 -10.69 -14.88
N ALA A 32 0.82 -9.82 -13.96
CA ALA A 32 0.09 -10.27 -12.77
C ALA A 32 -1.26 -10.88 -13.14
N SER A 33 -1.63 -12.00 -12.49
CA SER A 33 -2.96 -12.59 -12.57
C SER A 33 -3.97 -11.93 -11.62
N GLY A 34 -3.49 -11.17 -10.65
CA GLY A 34 -4.30 -10.46 -9.67
C GLY A 34 -3.49 -9.43 -8.90
N VAL A 35 -4.19 -8.62 -8.11
CA VAL A 35 -3.58 -7.62 -7.22
C VAL A 35 -4.10 -7.77 -5.80
N GLN A 36 -3.24 -7.52 -4.81
CA GLN A 36 -3.60 -7.47 -3.40
C GLN A 36 -3.28 -6.06 -2.87
N MET A 37 -4.29 -5.38 -2.39
CA MET A 37 -4.17 -4.06 -1.80
C MET A 37 -4.46 -4.15 -0.29
N GLY A 38 -3.64 -3.51 0.54
CA GLY A 38 -3.83 -3.50 1.99
C GLY A 38 -4.16 -2.10 2.51
N THR A 39 -3.22 -1.18 2.34
CA THR A 39 -3.27 0.14 2.99
C THR A 39 -4.51 0.95 2.62
N VAL A 40 -4.96 0.89 1.38
CA VAL A 40 -6.17 1.61 0.94
C VAL A 40 -7.42 1.13 1.68
N PHE A 41 -7.51 -0.16 2.01
CA PHE A 41 -8.64 -0.69 2.77
C PHE A 41 -8.59 -0.34 4.26
N LEU A 42 -7.41 -0.01 4.80
CA LEU A 42 -7.31 0.44 6.20
C LEU A 42 -8.02 1.78 6.45
N SER A 43 -8.19 2.60 5.43
CA SER A 43 -8.91 3.87 5.53
C SER A 43 -10.42 3.76 5.36
N CYS A 44 -10.93 2.60 4.90
CA CYS A 44 -12.37 2.36 4.76
C CYS A 44 -13.07 2.31 6.12
N GLU A 45 -14.35 2.65 6.13
CA GLU A 45 -15.16 2.71 7.36
C GLU A 45 -15.31 1.32 8.01
N GLU A 46 -15.41 0.27 7.20
CA GLU A 46 -15.58 -1.12 7.64
C GLU A 46 -14.25 -1.76 8.08
N SER A 47 -13.14 -1.04 7.94
CA SER A 47 -11.84 -1.51 8.38
C SER A 47 -11.78 -1.71 9.89
N GLY A 48 -11.14 -2.78 10.34
CA GLY A 48 -10.78 -2.98 11.74
C GLY A 48 -9.63 -2.08 12.25
N ALA A 49 -9.11 -1.14 11.44
CA ALA A 49 -8.11 -0.19 11.86
C ALA A 49 -8.68 0.78 12.91
N SER A 50 -7.87 1.15 13.90
CA SER A 50 -8.31 2.12 14.92
C SER A 50 -8.64 3.49 14.30
N PRO A 51 -9.51 4.28 14.95
CA PRO A 51 -9.81 5.64 14.49
C PRO A 51 -8.56 6.49 14.29
N ASN A 52 -7.57 6.36 15.19
CA ASN A 52 -6.30 7.08 15.09
C ASN A 52 -5.46 6.65 13.88
N HIS A 53 -5.46 5.34 13.57
CA HIS A 53 -4.77 4.83 12.38
C HIS A 53 -5.44 5.34 11.10
N ARG A 54 -6.77 5.27 11.00
CA ARG A 54 -7.51 5.81 9.84
C ARG A 54 -7.26 7.31 9.66
N LYS A 55 -7.35 8.09 10.75
CA LYS A 55 -7.02 9.53 10.71
C LYS A 55 -5.59 9.79 10.20
N ALA A 56 -4.61 9.01 10.66
CA ALA A 56 -3.22 9.16 10.21
C ALA A 56 -3.04 8.93 8.71
N LEU A 57 -3.73 7.91 8.14
CA LEU A 57 -3.69 7.60 6.71
C LEU A 57 -4.25 8.73 5.84
N LEU A 58 -5.13 9.56 6.38
CA LEU A 58 -5.76 10.68 5.66
C LEU A 58 -5.00 12.02 5.80
N THR A 59 -3.89 12.02 6.55
CA THR A 59 -3.06 13.21 6.73
C THR A 59 -1.88 13.26 5.75
N ARG A 60 -1.19 14.41 5.69
CA ARG A 60 0.06 14.54 4.92
C ARG A 60 1.17 13.61 5.40
N GLU A 61 1.15 13.22 6.68
CA GLU A 61 2.12 12.31 7.30
C GLU A 61 2.13 10.93 6.60
N ALA A 62 0.98 10.46 6.09
CA ALA A 62 0.88 9.24 5.30
C ALA A 62 1.79 9.22 4.05
N GLY A 63 2.21 10.38 3.56
CA GLY A 63 3.16 10.51 2.45
C GLY A 63 4.59 10.09 2.79
N THR A 64 4.94 10.00 4.08
CA THR A 64 6.28 9.64 4.52
C THR A 64 6.21 8.33 5.29
N THR A 65 6.64 7.24 4.67
CA THR A 65 6.71 5.92 5.30
C THR A 65 8.14 5.41 5.37
N ALA A 66 8.47 4.64 6.41
CA ALA A 66 9.78 4.04 6.57
C ALA A 66 9.69 2.58 7.01
N LEU A 67 10.75 1.84 6.78
CA LEU A 67 10.90 0.47 7.26
C LEU A 67 11.33 0.48 8.74
N THR A 68 10.83 -0.47 9.50
CA THR A 68 11.22 -0.68 10.90
C THR A 68 11.04 -2.13 11.32
N ARG A 69 11.87 -2.58 12.22
CA ARG A 69 11.66 -3.79 13.03
C ARG A 69 11.02 -3.45 14.39
N GLY A 70 11.01 -2.18 14.75
CA GLY A 70 10.63 -1.68 16.06
C GLY A 70 9.23 -2.02 16.51
N PHE A 71 8.28 -2.16 15.59
CA PHE A 71 6.90 -2.44 15.98
C PHE A 71 6.65 -3.88 16.43
N THR A 72 7.32 -4.87 15.81
CA THR A 72 7.06 -6.28 16.12
C THR A 72 8.29 -7.17 16.19
N GLY A 73 9.47 -6.70 15.83
CA GLY A 73 10.67 -7.51 15.62
C GLY A 73 10.82 -8.04 14.19
N ARG A 74 9.79 -7.95 13.35
CA ARG A 74 9.85 -8.27 11.92
C ARG A 74 9.90 -7.00 11.10
N LEU A 75 10.67 -7.01 10.01
CA LEU A 75 10.76 -5.89 9.11
C LEU A 75 9.40 -5.61 8.45
N ALA A 76 8.92 -4.39 8.61
CA ALA A 76 7.68 -3.94 7.99
C ALA A 76 7.73 -2.42 7.75
N ARG A 77 6.71 -1.88 7.09
CA ARG A 77 6.64 -0.47 6.78
C ARG A 77 5.48 0.20 7.52
N GLY A 78 5.73 1.39 8.04
CA GLY A 78 4.73 2.22 8.69
C GLY A 78 4.88 3.70 8.35
N ILE A 79 3.88 4.50 8.71
CA ILE A 79 3.94 5.96 8.68
C ILE A 79 5.05 6.40 9.63
N LYS A 80 5.92 7.28 9.16
CA LYS A 80 7.00 7.83 9.96
C LYS A 80 6.44 8.70 11.07
N ASN A 81 6.77 8.37 12.32
CA ASN A 81 6.36 9.09 13.51
C ASN A 81 7.43 8.96 14.61
N GLN A 82 7.21 9.58 15.75
CA GLN A 82 8.18 9.57 16.86
C GLN A 82 8.53 8.15 17.31
N LEU A 83 7.54 7.27 17.46
CA LEU A 83 7.78 5.88 17.87
C LEU A 83 8.70 5.15 16.90
N LEU A 84 8.43 5.26 15.59
CA LEU A 84 9.23 4.61 14.56
C LEU A 84 10.66 5.15 14.57
N ASP A 85 10.82 6.47 14.65
CA ASP A 85 12.14 7.11 14.66
C ASP A 85 12.97 6.73 15.88
N GLU A 86 12.37 6.70 17.08
CA GLU A 86 13.07 6.33 18.30
C GLU A 86 13.46 4.84 18.31
N LEU A 87 12.57 3.96 17.84
CA LEU A 87 12.88 2.52 17.77
C LEU A 87 13.94 2.21 16.71
N ASN A 88 13.97 2.93 15.59
CA ASN A 88 15.00 2.74 14.56
C ASN A 88 16.40 3.21 15.03
N LYS A 89 16.49 4.16 15.96
CA LYS A 89 17.77 4.54 16.60
C LYS A 89 18.35 3.42 17.46
N LYS A 90 17.50 2.47 17.90
CA LYS A 90 17.80 1.37 18.81
C LYS A 90 17.65 0.00 18.15
N GLU A 91 17.98 -0.12 16.87
CA GLU A 91 17.74 -1.33 16.08
C GLU A 91 18.37 -2.59 16.70
N THR A 92 19.53 -2.46 17.33
CA THR A 92 20.24 -3.58 18.00
C THR A 92 19.56 -4.05 19.30
N GLU A 93 18.69 -3.23 19.89
CA GLU A 93 17.94 -3.55 21.10
C GLU A 93 16.55 -4.15 20.80
N ILE A 94 16.15 -4.22 19.53
CA ILE A 94 14.83 -4.72 19.12
C ILE A 94 14.73 -6.22 19.38
N LEU A 95 13.72 -6.59 20.14
CA LEU A 95 13.44 -7.99 20.48
C LEU A 95 12.89 -8.76 19.27
N PRO A 96 13.11 -10.08 19.21
CA PRO A 96 12.50 -10.91 18.17
C PRO A 96 10.97 -10.96 18.30
N TYR A 97 10.28 -11.22 17.18
CA TYR A 97 8.85 -11.50 17.20
C TYR A 97 8.56 -12.78 18.00
N PRO A 98 7.51 -12.84 18.86
CA PRO A 98 6.49 -11.81 19.10
C PRO A 98 6.79 -10.87 20.29
N LEU A 99 7.95 -10.99 20.93
CA LEU A 99 8.27 -10.27 22.17
C LEU A 99 8.24 -8.75 21.97
N GLN A 100 8.83 -8.26 20.89
CA GLN A 100 8.81 -6.84 20.57
C GLN A 100 7.37 -6.30 20.45
N ARG A 101 6.49 -7.05 19.82
CA ARG A 101 5.08 -6.68 19.71
C ARG A 101 4.41 -6.59 21.09
N ALA A 102 4.70 -7.54 21.98
CA ALA A 102 4.16 -7.52 23.34
C ALA A 102 4.64 -6.29 24.10
N LEU A 103 5.93 -5.97 24.00
CA LEU A 103 6.51 -4.78 24.62
C LEU A 103 5.87 -3.49 24.12
N VAL A 104 5.77 -3.31 22.79
CA VAL A 104 5.19 -2.10 22.18
C VAL A 104 3.71 -1.91 22.57
N ARG A 105 2.96 -2.99 22.84
CA ARG A 105 1.57 -2.89 23.29
C ARG A 105 1.40 -2.13 24.61
N HIS A 106 2.36 -2.20 25.53
CA HIS A 106 2.30 -1.46 26.78
C HIS A 106 2.35 0.06 26.56
N LEU A 107 3.00 0.51 25.49
CA LEU A 107 3.01 1.92 25.08
C LEU A 107 1.80 2.27 24.20
N SER A 108 1.50 1.43 23.22
CA SER A 108 0.50 1.77 22.20
C SER A 108 -0.94 1.77 22.72
N ILE A 109 -1.29 0.93 23.70
CA ILE A 109 -2.64 0.92 24.28
C ILE A 109 -2.98 2.24 24.98
N PRO A 110 -2.17 2.77 25.93
CA PRO A 110 -2.45 4.09 26.50
C PRO A 110 -2.32 5.23 25.47
N ALA A 111 -1.39 5.14 24.52
CA ALA A 111 -1.24 6.13 23.47
C ALA A 111 -2.50 6.23 22.57
N GLU A 112 -3.12 5.09 22.24
CA GLU A 112 -4.39 5.06 21.48
C GLU A 112 -5.51 5.80 22.22
N LYS A 113 -5.65 5.56 23.54
CA LYS A 113 -6.64 6.24 24.39
C LYS A 113 -6.38 7.74 24.52
N ALA A 114 -5.11 8.13 24.50
CA ALA A 114 -4.68 9.52 24.59
C ALA A 114 -4.58 10.23 23.22
N GLU A 115 -5.01 9.57 22.15
CA GLU A 115 -4.94 10.06 20.76
C GLU A 115 -3.51 10.47 20.32
N ARG A 116 -2.48 9.89 20.95
CA ARG A 116 -1.06 10.12 20.65
C ARG A 116 -0.62 9.29 19.45
N ARG A 117 -1.01 9.71 18.24
CA ARG A 117 -0.67 9.03 16.98
C ARG A 117 0.82 8.92 16.73
N ASP A 118 1.58 9.85 17.24
CA ASP A 118 3.05 9.86 17.20
C ASP A 118 3.70 8.68 17.95
N LEU A 119 2.96 8.00 18.84
CA LEU A 119 3.39 6.84 19.62
C LEU A 119 2.70 5.53 19.23
N LEU A 120 2.05 5.49 18.07
CA LEU A 120 1.34 4.30 17.58
C LEU A 120 2.09 3.59 16.46
N PRO A 121 2.03 2.24 16.39
CA PRO A 121 2.52 1.47 15.25
C PRO A 121 1.55 1.59 14.07
N LEU A 122 1.74 2.61 13.24
CA LEU A 122 0.86 2.96 12.13
C LEU A 122 1.33 2.27 10.83
N TRP A 123 0.84 1.06 10.59
CA TRP A 123 1.17 0.28 9.40
C TRP A 123 0.69 0.97 8.12
N ALA A 124 1.57 1.08 7.13
CA ALA A 124 1.22 1.66 5.85
C ALA A 124 2.24 1.30 4.78
N GLY A 125 1.79 0.95 3.59
CA GLY A 125 2.63 0.79 2.41
C GLY A 125 3.04 2.14 1.78
N GLN A 126 3.86 2.10 0.74
CA GLN A 126 4.36 3.29 0.05
C GLN A 126 3.27 4.13 -0.62
N SER A 127 2.12 3.51 -0.95
CA SER A 127 0.97 4.18 -1.55
C SER A 127 -0.01 4.79 -0.54
N ALA A 128 0.35 4.87 0.74
CA ALA A 128 -0.52 5.37 1.81
C ALA A 128 -1.13 6.74 1.51
N ARG A 129 -0.39 7.61 0.83
CA ARG A 129 -0.87 8.94 0.41
C ARG A 129 -2.08 8.91 -0.53
N LEU A 130 -2.33 7.77 -1.20
CA LEU A 130 -3.48 7.58 -2.08
C LEU A 130 -4.73 7.09 -1.34
N SER A 131 -4.64 6.85 -0.03
CA SER A 131 -5.77 6.45 0.81
C SER A 131 -6.83 7.54 0.86
N ARG A 132 -8.10 7.13 0.83
CA ARG A 132 -9.27 7.99 0.93
C ARG A 132 -10.24 7.37 1.92
N CYS A 133 -11.01 8.20 2.62
CA CYS A 133 -12.10 7.71 3.45
C CYS A 133 -13.31 7.46 2.55
N GLU A 134 -13.59 6.20 2.31
CA GLU A 134 -14.71 5.76 1.47
C GLU A 134 -15.28 4.47 2.06
N ASP A 135 -16.56 4.21 1.79
CA ASP A 135 -17.17 2.90 1.94
C ASP A 135 -16.48 1.89 1.02
N VAL A 136 -16.25 0.66 1.48
CA VAL A 136 -15.52 -0.35 0.71
C VAL A 136 -16.21 -0.72 -0.61
N SER A 137 -17.55 -0.66 -0.65
CA SER A 137 -18.32 -0.96 -1.86
C SER A 137 -18.14 0.13 -2.91
N VAL A 138 -18.10 1.40 -2.48
CA VAL A 138 -17.80 2.56 -3.34
C VAL A 138 -16.37 2.47 -3.86
N LEU A 139 -15.39 2.18 -3.00
CA LEU A 139 -14.00 1.99 -3.40
C LEU A 139 -13.87 0.91 -4.48
N LEU A 140 -14.47 -0.26 -4.26
CA LEU A 140 -14.39 -1.39 -5.21
C LEU A 140 -15.06 -1.06 -6.54
N SER A 141 -16.25 -0.44 -6.50
CA SER A 141 -16.98 -0.03 -7.72
C SER A 141 -16.17 0.97 -8.54
N ASN A 142 -15.57 1.96 -7.88
CA ASN A 142 -14.71 2.96 -8.51
C ASN A 142 -13.45 2.32 -9.13
N LEU A 143 -12.82 1.37 -8.43
CA LEU A 143 -11.64 0.67 -8.94
C LEU A 143 -11.97 -0.12 -10.22
N VAL A 144 -13.08 -0.87 -10.23
CA VAL A 144 -13.51 -1.66 -11.39
C VAL A 144 -13.82 -0.75 -12.59
N ALA A 145 -14.57 0.34 -12.36
CA ALA A 145 -14.90 1.29 -13.43
C ALA A 145 -13.65 1.94 -14.02
N GLN A 146 -12.75 2.43 -13.19
CA GLN A 146 -11.52 3.08 -13.62
C GLN A 146 -10.55 2.12 -14.31
N VAL A 147 -10.44 0.86 -13.87
CA VAL A 147 -9.63 -0.16 -14.57
C VAL A 147 -10.15 -0.35 -16.00
N SER A 148 -11.47 -0.47 -16.18
CA SER A 148 -12.09 -0.62 -17.51
C SER A 148 -11.85 0.60 -18.41
N GLU A 149 -11.94 1.80 -17.87
CA GLU A 149 -11.67 3.05 -18.59
C GLU A 149 -10.20 3.14 -19.04
N ILE A 150 -9.25 2.86 -18.14
CA ILE A 150 -7.82 2.91 -18.46
C ILE A 150 -7.47 1.84 -19.50
N ALA A 151 -7.96 0.61 -19.34
CA ALA A 151 -7.74 -0.46 -20.32
C ALA A 151 -8.27 -0.09 -21.71
N GLY A 152 -9.48 0.49 -21.79
CA GLY A 152 -10.03 0.99 -23.04
C GLY A 152 -9.22 2.13 -23.66
N SER A 153 -8.62 2.99 -22.87
CA SER A 153 -7.75 4.07 -23.37
C SER A 153 -6.45 3.52 -23.96
N VAL A 154 -5.86 2.49 -23.36
CA VAL A 154 -4.66 1.82 -23.88
C VAL A 154 -4.96 1.12 -25.21
N GLN A 155 -6.12 0.45 -25.35
CA GLN A 155 -6.52 -0.15 -26.62
C GLN A 155 -6.68 0.89 -27.73
N ARG A 156 -7.33 2.03 -27.47
CA ARG A 156 -7.46 3.13 -28.44
C ARG A 156 -6.10 3.65 -28.89
N TRP A 157 -5.14 3.77 -27.99
CA TRP A 157 -3.80 4.21 -28.34
C TRP A 157 -3.09 3.24 -29.29
N SER A 158 -3.22 1.92 -29.10
CA SER A 158 -2.66 0.92 -30.00
C SER A 158 -3.30 0.96 -31.40
N ALA A 159 -4.61 1.18 -31.49
CA ALA A 159 -5.33 1.30 -32.76
C ALA A 159 -4.89 2.53 -33.58
N ILE A 160 -4.64 3.68 -32.95
CA ILE A 160 -4.14 4.89 -33.61
C ILE A 160 -2.76 4.65 -34.24
N ARG A 161 -1.90 3.91 -33.56
CA ARG A 161 -0.54 3.62 -34.06
C ARG A 161 -0.53 2.67 -35.24
N SER A 162 -1.45 1.72 -35.32
CA SER A 162 -1.59 0.78 -36.44
C SER A 162 -2.17 1.43 -37.69
N SER A 163 -2.80 2.60 -37.59
CA SER A 163 -3.37 3.36 -38.72
C SER A 163 -2.40 4.40 -39.31
N GLN A 164 -1.21 4.60 -38.71
CA GLN A 164 -0.19 5.48 -39.32
C GLN A 164 0.56 4.75 -40.43
N PRO A 165 0.76 5.37 -41.61
CA PRO A 165 1.57 4.76 -42.67
C PRO A 165 2.98 4.51 -42.18
N GLN A 166 3.48 3.30 -42.44
CA GLN A 166 4.88 2.94 -42.14
C GLN A 166 5.80 3.88 -42.92
N PRO A 167 6.89 4.39 -42.31
CA PRO A 167 7.89 5.14 -43.05
C PRO A 167 8.47 4.22 -44.13
N GLU A 168 8.40 4.67 -45.40
CA GLU A 168 9.03 3.98 -46.52
C GLU A 168 10.52 3.78 -46.22
N THR A 169 10.90 2.53 -46.04
CA THR A 169 12.34 2.15 -45.94
C THR A 169 12.99 2.47 -47.31
N ARG A 170 13.79 3.51 -47.33
CA ARG A 170 14.73 3.77 -48.42
C ARG A 170 15.97 2.89 -48.32
#